data_631905e8aea34f358b73b1caa08399c9
#
_entry.id   631905e8aea34f358b73b1caa08399c9
#
_cell.length_a   1.000
_cell.length_b   1.000
_cell.length_c   1.000
_cell.angle_alpha   90.00
_cell.angle_beta   90.00
_cell.angle_gamma   90.00
#
_symmetry.space_group_name_H-M   'P 1'
#
loop_
_entity.id
_entity.type
_entity.pdbx_description
1 polymer ?
#
loop_
_entity_poly.entity_id
_entity_poly.type
_entity_poly.pdbx_seq_one_letter_code
_entity_poly.pdbx_strand_id
1 'polypeptide(L)'
;MSSVLHLGVVNVAYVDSEEKDATTTGQVAEILEDKYHVMRVFVENHEEEIADIVAKRYLSMINTMANGGPKPDRQNIPMDKVDSAFRDYLGADEWQKTSGQTIEAAKTGVSHRFKSIKGGTLSAKSIAAGKSKAASMVLKASRGPRPAFVDSGLYSAAFRSWLTF
;
A
#
# COMPACT_ATOMS: atom_id res chain seq x y z
N MET A 1 28.67 -6.52 -12.38
CA MET A 1 27.22 -6.46 -12.71
C MET A 1 26.52 -5.82 -11.53
N SER A 2 25.77 -4.75 -11.76
CA SER A 2 24.96 -4.11 -10.71
C SER A 2 23.56 -4.75 -10.72
N SER A 3 23.02 -4.98 -9.52
CA SER A 3 21.62 -5.38 -9.37
C SER A 3 20.78 -4.19 -8.94
N VAL A 4 19.54 -4.17 -9.35
CA VAL A 4 18.60 -3.11 -9.01
C VAL A 4 17.37 -3.73 -8.36
N LEU A 5 17.03 -3.23 -7.18
CA LEU A 5 15.77 -3.55 -6.52
C LEU A 5 14.70 -2.57 -7.02
N HIS A 6 13.62 -3.11 -7.52
CA HIS A 6 12.46 -2.34 -7.95
C HIS A 6 11.33 -2.50 -6.93
N LEU A 7 10.66 -1.40 -6.65
CA LEU A 7 9.43 -1.36 -5.88
C LEU A 7 8.31 -0.82 -6.76
N GLY A 8 7.15 -1.41 -6.70
CA GLY A 8 6.04 -0.97 -7.52
C GLY A 8 4.69 -1.49 -7.04
N VAL A 9 3.65 -1.11 -7.75
CA VAL A 9 2.27 -1.51 -7.45
C VAL A 9 1.63 -2.06 -8.71
N VAL A 10 1.04 -3.24 -8.59
CA VAL A 10 0.21 -3.79 -9.67
C VAL A 10 -0.99 -2.88 -9.88
N ASN A 11 -1.20 -2.43 -11.10
CA ASN A 11 -2.27 -1.48 -11.41
C ASN A 11 -3.63 -2.18 -11.44
N VAL A 12 -4.40 -2.03 -10.37
CA VAL A 12 -5.73 -2.62 -10.19
C VAL A 12 -6.73 -1.50 -9.94
N ALA A 13 -7.89 -1.54 -10.58
CA ALA A 13 -8.95 -0.58 -10.33
C ALA A 13 -9.59 -0.82 -8.97
N TYR A 14 -9.90 0.27 -8.25
CA TYR A 14 -10.78 0.21 -7.09
C TYR A 14 -12.21 -0.05 -7.58
N VAL A 15 -12.66 -1.29 -7.43
CA VAL A 15 -13.98 -1.72 -7.88
C VAL A 15 -15.06 -1.09 -7.00
N ASP A 16 -15.76 -0.13 -7.53
CA ASP A 16 -17.13 0.34 -7.18
C ASP A 16 -17.52 1.56 -8.01
N SER A 17 -16.87 1.79 -9.13
CA SER A 17 -17.31 2.82 -10.05
C SER A 17 -17.66 2.17 -11.38
N GLU A 18 -18.94 2.12 -11.68
CA GLU A 18 -19.46 2.04 -13.05
C GLU A 18 -19.04 3.29 -13.86
N GLU A 19 -18.30 4.20 -13.23
CA GLU A 19 -17.73 5.40 -13.84
C GLU A 19 -16.44 5.06 -14.60
N LYS A 20 -16.32 5.57 -15.81
CA LYS A 20 -15.19 5.41 -16.73
C LYS A 20 -13.83 5.87 -16.19
N ASP A 21 -13.80 6.54 -15.04
CA ASP A 21 -12.61 7.11 -14.37
C ASP A 21 -12.33 6.45 -13.01
N ALA A 22 -12.42 5.12 -12.95
CA ALA A 22 -12.09 4.40 -11.72
C ALA A 22 -10.64 4.67 -11.29
N THR A 23 -10.44 5.24 -10.09
CA THR A 23 -9.12 5.39 -9.49
C THR A 23 -8.43 4.04 -9.40
N THR A 24 -7.16 3.98 -9.79
CA THR A 24 -6.38 2.75 -9.74
C THR A 24 -5.34 2.78 -8.63
N THR A 25 -4.86 1.60 -8.23
CA THR A 25 -3.76 1.48 -7.26
C THR A 25 -2.47 2.16 -7.74
N GLY A 26 -2.22 2.19 -9.05
CA GLY A 26 -1.09 2.91 -9.64
C GLY A 26 -1.20 4.42 -9.42
N GLN A 27 -2.35 5.02 -9.70
CA GLN A 27 -2.60 6.45 -9.45
C GLN A 27 -2.49 6.79 -7.96
N VAL A 28 -3.00 5.92 -7.08
CA VAL A 28 -2.86 6.10 -5.64
C VAL A 28 -1.39 6.05 -5.23
N ALA A 29 -0.63 5.09 -5.75
CA ALA A 29 0.80 4.97 -5.46
C ALA A 29 1.59 6.22 -5.88
N GLU A 30 1.32 6.75 -7.07
CA GLU A 30 1.93 7.98 -7.59
C GLU A 30 1.65 9.17 -6.64
N ILE A 31 0.39 9.38 -6.26
CA ILE A 31 0.02 10.45 -5.34
C ILE A 31 0.68 10.28 -3.96
N LEU A 32 0.77 9.04 -3.46
CA LEU A 32 1.38 8.76 -2.17
C LEU A 32 2.90 8.99 -2.20
N GLU A 33 3.55 8.63 -3.30
CA GLU A 33 4.98 8.85 -3.45
C GLU A 33 5.30 10.34 -3.65
N ASP A 34 4.54 11.06 -4.46
CA ASP A 34 4.73 12.49 -4.70
C ASP A 34 4.55 13.33 -3.44
N LYS A 35 3.56 13.01 -2.62
CA LYS A 35 3.23 13.82 -1.44
C LYS A 35 3.92 13.38 -0.16
N TYR A 36 4.11 12.09 0.00
CA TYR A 36 4.49 11.50 1.29
C TYR A 36 5.75 10.66 1.21
N HIS A 37 6.26 10.36 -0.01
CA HIS A 37 7.45 9.53 -0.23
C HIS A 37 7.40 8.19 0.50
N VAL A 38 6.23 7.53 0.48
CA VAL A 38 5.94 6.36 1.34
C VAL A 38 6.91 5.20 1.08
N MET A 39 7.18 4.88 -0.20
CA MET A 39 8.12 3.83 -0.57
C MET A 39 9.56 4.24 -0.29
N ARG A 40 9.91 5.51 -0.53
CA ARG A 40 11.24 6.03 -0.25
C ARG A 40 11.55 5.97 1.24
N VAL A 41 10.66 6.49 2.09
CA VAL A 41 10.82 6.46 3.56
C VAL A 41 10.90 5.03 4.08
N PHE A 42 10.14 4.10 3.50
CA PHE A 42 10.27 2.68 3.81
C PHE A 42 11.67 2.16 3.52
N VAL A 43 12.21 2.41 2.32
CA VAL A 43 13.56 1.95 1.96
C VAL A 43 14.63 2.56 2.86
N GLU A 44 14.55 3.87 3.14
CA GLU A 44 15.50 4.58 4.00
C GLU A 44 15.51 4.02 5.44
N ASN A 45 14.34 3.67 5.96
CA ASN A 45 14.22 3.15 7.33
C ASN A 45 14.56 1.66 7.46
N HIS A 46 14.44 0.89 6.38
CA HIS A 46 14.63 -0.56 6.37
C HIS A 46 15.81 -1.00 5.48
N GLU A 47 16.77 -0.11 5.20
CA GLU A 47 17.88 -0.38 4.28
C GLU A 47 18.66 -1.65 4.68
N GLU A 48 19.03 -1.79 5.96
CA GLU A 48 19.77 -2.94 6.47
C GLU A 48 18.95 -4.24 6.35
N GLU A 49 17.67 -4.20 6.70
CA GLU A 49 16.78 -5.36 6.58
C GLU A 49 16.60 -5.79 5.13
N ILE A 50 16.36 -4.83 4.24
CA ILE A 50 16.23 -5.07 2.79
C ILE A 50 17.53 -5.66 2.23
N ALA A 51 18.69 -5.12 2.61
CA ALA A 51 19.99 -5.63 2.19
C ALA A 51 20.20 -7.09 2.63
N ASP A 52 19.83 -7.43 3.87
CA ASP A 52 19.90 -8.80 4.39
C ASP A 52 18.94 -9.75 3.64
N ILE A 53 17.73 -9.32 3.36
CA ILE A 53 16.75 -10.08 2.55
C ILE A 53 17.32 -10.36 1.15
N VAL A 54 17.89 -9.34 0.51
CA VAL A 54 18.49 -9.43 -0.82
C VAL A 54 19.69 -10.41 -0.78
N ALA A 55 20.60 -10.26 0.19
CA ALA A 55 21.76 -11.15 0.35
C ALA A 55 21.34 -12.62 0.53
N LYS A 56 20.35 -12.89 1.39
CA LYS A 56 19.79 -14.24 1.59
C LYS A 56 19.19 -14.81 0.31
N ARG A 57 18.52 -13.95 -0.49
CA ARG A 57 17.96 -14.38 -1.79
C ARG A 57 19.08 -14.80 -2.74
N TYR A 58 20.16 -14.00 -2.83
CA TYR A 58 21.34 -14.36 -3.64
C TYR A 58 21.96 -15.69 -3.22
N LEU A 59 22.20 -15.88 -1.93
CA LEU A 59 22.75 -17.13 -1.40
C LEU A 59 21.88 -18.33 -1.75
N SER A 60 20.55 -18.20 -1.62
CA SER A 60 19.60 -19.23 -2.01
C SER A 60 19.70 -19.58 -3.50
N MET A 61 19.84 -18.57 -4.36
CA MET A 61 19.98 -18.76 -5.81
C MET A 61 21.30 -19.47 -6.16
N ILE A 62 22.41 -19.04 -5.55
CA ILE A 62 23.73 -19.65 -5.75
C ILE A 62 23.68 -21.12 -5.32
N ASN A 63 23.12 -21.42 -4.16
CA ASN A 63 22.98 -22.78 -3.65
C ASN A 63 22.13 -23.65 -4.58
N THR A 64 21.03 -23.12 -5.11
CA THR A 64 20.17 -23.83 -6.08
C THR A 64 20.97 -24.20 -7.34
N MET A 65 21.72 -23.24 -7.89
CA MET A 65 22.56 -23.48 -9.07
C MET A 65 23.71 -24.46 -8.79
N ALA A 66 24.36 -24.35 -7.63
CA ALA A 66 25.45 -25.26 -7.22
C ALA A 66 24.96 -26.72 -7.10
N ASN A 67 23.71 -26.91 -6.72
CA ASN A 67 23.06 -28.23 -6.64
C ASN A 67 22.41 -28.71 -7.97
N GLY A 68 22.74 -28.08 -9.10
CA GLY A 68 22.20 -28.45 -10.41
C GLY A 68 20.79 -27.98 -10.69
N GLY A 69 20.25 -27.08 -9.89
CA GLY A 69 18.94 -26.48 -10.10
C GLY A 69 18.90 -25.49 -11.29
N PRO A 70 17.72 -25.06 -11.71
CA PRO A 70 17.56 -24.18 -12.84
C PRO A 70 18.20 -22.81 -12.58
N LYS A 71 18.76 -22.22 -13.64
CA LYS A 71 19.26 -20.85 -13.60
C LYS A 71 18.08 -19.90 -13.42
N PRO A 72 18.14 -18.97 -12.45
CA PRO A 72 17.05 -18.02 -12.22
C PRO A 72 16.92 -17.05 -13.40
N ASP A 73 15.68 -16.60 -13.63
CA ASP A 73 15.44 -15.48 -14.54
C ASP A 73 16.11 -14.22 -13.96
N ARG A 74 16.89 -13.54 -14.82
CA ARG A 74 17.63 -12.34 -14.40
C ARG A 74 16.78 -11.08 -14.43
N GLN A 75 15.63 -11.12 -15.05
CA GLN A 75 14.82 -9.92 -15.30
C GLN A 75 13.73 -9.69 -14.25
N ASN A 76 13.33 -10.73 -13.52
CA ASN A 76 12.23 -10.59 -12.58
C ASN A 76 12.31 -11.62 -11.45
N ILE A 77 13.13 -11.32 -10.45
CA ILE A 77 13.24 -12.18 -9.27
C ILE A 77 12.35 -11.62 -8.17
N PRO A 78 11.24 -12.29 -7.85
CA PRO A 78 10.31 -11.80 -6.82
C PRO A 78 10.98 -11.72 -5.45
N MET A 79 10.63 -10.67 -4.70
CA MET A 79 11.15 -10.38 -3.36
C MET A 79 10.03 -10.37 -2.32
N ASP A 80 9.32 -11.48 -2.18
CA ASP A 80 8.11 -11.61 -1.33
C ASP A 80 8.33 -11.18 0.13
N LYS A 81 9.56 -11.29 0.66
CA LYS A 81 9.90 -10.84 2.01
C LYS A 81 9.92 -9.32 2.12
N VAL A 82 10.36 -8.62 1.08
CA VAL A 82 10.30 -7.15 1.02
C VAL A 82 8.85 -6.71 0.89
N ASP A 83 8.04 -7.43 0.12
CA ASP A 83 6.59 -7.17 0.04
C ASP A 83 5.92 -7.30 1.41
N SER A 84 6.30 -8.31 2.19
CA SER A 84 5.77 -8.52 3.55
C SER A 84 6.21 -7.41 4.49
N ALA A 85 7.51 -7.06 4.50
CA ALA A 85 8.04 -5.97 5.32
C ALA A 85 7.33 -4.63 5.02
N PHE A 86 7.06 -4.33 3.74
CA PHE A 86 6.31 -3.13 3.38
C PHE A 86 4.86 -3.15 3.89
N ARG A 87 4.19 -4.30 3.84
CA ARG A 87 2.83 -4.42 4.40
C ARG A 87 2.82 -4.23 5.91
N ASP A 88 3.81 -4.78 6.60
CA ASP A 88 3.97 -4.64 8.05
C ASP A 88 4.27 -3.18 8.44
N TYR A 89 5.16 -2.51 7.69
CA TYR A 89 5.44 -1.08 7.81
C TYR A 89 4.17 -0.23 7.73
N LEU A 90 3.32 -0.47 6.73
CA LEU A 90 2.05 0.24 6.58
C LEU A 90 1.07 -0.12 7.70
N GLY A 91 0.97 -1.42 8.07
CA GLY A 91 0.08 -1.91 9.11
C GLY A 91 0.43 -1.41 10.50
N ALA A 92 1.71 -1.28 10.80
CA ALA A 92 2.23 -0.73 12.06
C ALA A 92 2.16 0.80 12.15
N ASP A 93 1.73 1.47 11.08
CA ASP A 93 1.69 2.94 10.98
C ASP A 93 3.05 3.59 11.23
N GLU A 94 4.10 2.92 10.80
CA GLU A 94 5.49 3.31 11.06
C GLU A 94 5.84 4.62 10.35
N TRP A 95 5.28 4.86 9.17
CA TRP A 95 5.47 6.09 8.43
C TRP A 95 5.11 7.34 9.25
N GLN A 96 3.99 7.34 9.97
CA GLN A 96 3.62 8.47 10.83
C GLN A 96 4.59 8.65 11.99
N LYS A 97 5.12 7.55 12.54
CA LYS A 97 6.07 7.57 13.65
C LYS A 97 7.42 8.14 13.22
N THR A 98 7.89 7.77 12.04
CA THR A 98 9.22 8.17 11.54
C THR A 98 9.21 9.52 10.82
N SER A 99 8.18 9.83 10.05
CA SER A 99 8.07 11.11 9.34
C SER A 99 7.65 12.29 10.24
N GLY A 100 7.12 12.02 11.42
CA GLY A 100 6.54 13.04 12.32
C GLY A 100 5.27 13.71 11.76
N GLN A 101 4.78 13.26 10.60
CA GLN A 101 3.58 13.79 9.98
C GLN A 101 2.35 12.98 10.40
N THR A 102 1.20 13.61 10.38
CA THR A 102 -0.06 12.96 10.74
C THR A 102 -1.08 13.12 9.64
N ILE A 103 -1.76 12.02 9.31
CA ILE A 103 -2.84 12.01 8.33
C ILE A 103 -4.18 12.08 9.05
N GLU A 104 -4.88 13.21 8.92
CA GLU A 104 -6.16 13.43 9.59
C GLU A 104 -7.22 12.37 9.23
N ALA A 105 -7.21 11.86 8.00
CA ALA A 105 -8.10 10.77 7.58
C ALA A 105 -7.85 9.47 8.37
N ALA A 106 -6.61 9.21 8.79
CA ALA A 106 -6.28 8.06 9.62
C ALA A 106 -6.82 8.23 11.05
N LYS A 107 -6.71 9.42 11.63
CA LYS A 107 -7.23 9.74 12.96
C LYS A 107 -8.74 9.58 13.07
N THR A 108 -9.46 10.05 12.07
CA THR A 108 -10.94 10.06 12.08
C THR A 108 -11.55 8.75 11.58
N GLY A 109 -10.74 7.87 10.99
CA GLY A 109 -11.23 6.63 10.35
C GLY A 109 -12.15 6.87 9.16
N VAL A 110 -12.25 8.12 8.66
CA VAL A 110 -13.09 8.46 7.51
C VAL A 110 -12.36 8.08 6.24
N SER A 111 -12.97 7.17 5.46
CA SER A 111 -12.46 6.80 4.16
C SER A 111 -12.65 7.91 3.14
N HIS A 112 -11.62 8.22 2.34
CA HIS A 112 -11.72 9.15 1.22
C HIS A 112 -12.76 8.71 0.17
N ARG A 113 -13.02 7.42 0.07
CA ARG A 113 -14.01 6.80 -0.81
C ARG A 113 -15.42 7.36 -0.60
N PHE A 114 -15.75 7.81 0.61
CA PHE A 114 -17.08 8.36 0.93
C PHE A 114 -17.17 9.88 0.82
N LYS A 115 -16.04 10.59 0.60
CA LYS A 115 -16.07 12.03 0.31
C LYS A 115 -16.59 12.37 -1.08
N SER A 116 -16.58 11.41 -2.01
CA SER A 116 -16.99 11.63 -3.39
C SER A 116 -18.46 11.28 -3.68
N ILE A 117 -19.29 11.06 -2.68
CA ILE A 117 -20.73 11.06 -2.92
C ILE A 117 -21.14 12.48 -3.27
N LYS A 118 -21.05 12.80 -4.56
CA LYS A 118 -21.55 14.06 -5.13
C LYS A 118 -23.00 14.26 -4.73
N GLY A 119 -23.28 15.35 -4.06
CA GLY A 119 -24.61 15.93 -3.97
C GLY A 119 -25.40 15.72 -2.69
N GLY A 120 -24.84 15.16 -1.65
CA GLY A 120 -25.58 15.03 -0.40
C GLY A 120 -24.76 15.33 0.83
N THR A 121 -24.72 16.57 1.25
CA THR A 121 -24.45 16.87 2.67
C THR A 121 -25.55 16.17 3.45
N LEU A 122 -25.27 14.93 3.92
CA LEU A 122 -26.18 14.26 4.83
C LEU A 122 -26.32 15.15 6.06
N SER A 123 -27.46 15.76 6.26
CA SER A 123 -27.69 16.56 7.44
C SER A 123 -27.56 15.66 8.67
N ALA A 124 -27.02 16.20 9.75
CA ALA A 124 -26.93 15.49 11.02
C ALA A 124 -28.27 14.83 11.43
N LYS A 125 -29.38 15.43 11.00
CA LYS A 125 -30.75 14.94 11.22
C LYS A 125 -31.10 13.68 10.43
N SER A 126 -30.60 13.52 9.19
CA SER A 126 -30.79 12.30 8.40
C SER A 126 -29.87 11.16 8.86
N ILE A 127 -28.72 11.49 9.41
CA ILE A 127 -27.79 10.51 10.02
C ILE A 127 -28.40 9.96 11.32
N ALA A 128 -28.93 10.84 12.18
CA ALA A 128 -29.55 10.45 13.45
C ALA A 128 -30.84 9.64 13.25
N ALA A 129 -31.57 9.86 12.17
CA ALA A 129 -32.81 9.14 11.88
C ALA A 129 -32.60 7.74 11.29
N GLY A 130 -31.38 7.32 10.94
CA GLY A 130 -31.07 5.99 10.40
C GLY A 130 -31.79 5.63 9.09
N LYS A 131 -32.42 6.62 8.45
CA LYS A 131 -33.42 6.39 7.40
C LYS A 131 -32.86 6.23 5.99
N SER A 132 -31.55 6.32 5.79
CA SER A 132 -30.97 6.14 4.46
C SER A 132 -29.85 5.11 4.44
N LYS A 133 -29.77 4.34 3.34
CA LYS A 133 -28.63 3.44 3.07
C LYS A 133 -27.29 4.17 3.15
N ALA A 134 -27.26 5.44 2.76
CA ALA A 134 -26.08 6.30 2.84
C ALA A 134 -25.66 6.62 4.27
N ALA A 135 -26.61 6.84 5.20
CA ALA A 135 -26.31 7.05 6.62
C ALA A 135 -25.70 5.78 7.25
N SER A 136 -26.21 4.60 6.90
CA SER A 136 -25.62 3.32 7.33
C SER A 136 -24.22 3.10 6.78
N MET A 137 -23.92 3.54 5.56
CA MET A 137 -22.58 3.49 4.97
C MET A 137 -21.61 4.46 5.67
N VAL A 138 -22.05 5.69 5.97
CA VAL A 138 -21.23 6.67 6.71
C VAL A 138 -20.90 6.17 8.11
N LEU A 139 -21.86 5.59 8.82
CA LEU A 139 -21.62 5.01 10.16
C LEU A 139 -20.68 3.81 10.11
N LYS A 140 -20.76 2.98 9.05
CA LYS A 140 -19.81 1.88 8.85
C LYS A 140 -18.40 2.34 8.48
N ALA A 141 -18.25 3.51 7.87
CA ALA A 141 -16.97 4.07 7.47
C ALA A 141 -16.20 4.69 8.66
N SER A 142 -16.89 5.09 9.72
CA SER A 142 -16.28 5.61 10.94
C SER A 142 -15.83 4.47 11.86
N ARG A 143 -14.70 3.85 11.53
CA ARG A 143 -14.15 2.69 12.28
C ARG A 143 -13.14 3.07 13.36
N GLY A 144 -12.99 4.35 13.67
CA GLY A 144 -11.96 4.83 14.59
C GLY A 144 -10.59 5.02 13.92
N PRO A 145 -9.56 5.34 14.70
CA PRO A 145 -8.20 5.51 14.19
C PRO A 145 -7.71 4.25 13.46
N ARG A 146 -7.03 4.44 12.35
CA ARG A 146 -6.48 3.36 11.52
C ARG A 146 -5.10 3.76 11.01
N PRO A 147 -4.24 2.80 10.60
CA PRO A 147 -2.96 3.11 9.99
C PRO A 147 -3.12 4.06 8.80
N ALA A 148 -2.15 4.97 8.62
CA ALA A 148 -2.08 5.82 7.46
C ALA A 148 -2.00 4.96 6.18
N PHE A 149 -2.58 5.46 5.08
CA PHE A 149 -2.56 4.81 3.77
C PHE A 149 -3.27 3.44 3.68
N VAL A 150 -3.81 2.92 4.78
CA VAL A 150 -4.58 1.67 4.80
C VAL A 150 -6.07 1.98 4.88
N ASP A 151 -6.72 2.12 3.73
CA ASP A 151 -8.18 2.30 3.65
C ASP A 151 -8.91 0.99 3.32
N SER A 152 -8.75 0.48 2.10
CA SER A 152 -9.29 -0.83 1.68
C SER A 152 -8.28 -1.97 1.79
N GLY A 153 -7.00 -1.65 2.04
CA GLY A 153 -5.89 -2.60 1.98
C GLY A 153 -5.44 -2.95 0.56
N LEU A 154 -6.13 -2.45 -0.48
CA LEU A 154 -5.82 -2.80 -1.86
C LEU A 154 -4.43 -2.32 -2.29
N TYR A 155 -4.03 -1.10 -1.87
CA TYR A 155 -2.71 -0.56 -2.13
C TYR A 155 -1.59 -1.47 -1.60
N SER A 156 -1.66 -1.84 -0.32
CA SER A 156 -0.68 -2.72 0.31
C SER A 156 -0.68 -4.14 -0.30
N ALA A 157 -1.85 -4.65 -0.66
CA ALA A 157 -1.98 -5.96 -1.31
C ALA A 157 -1.43 -5.97 -2.76
N ALA A 158 -1.52 -4.84 -3.46
CA ALA A 158 -1.03 -4.68 -4.81
C ALA A 158 0.47 -4.38 -4.91
N PHE A 159 1.15 -4.08 -3.80
CA PHE A 159 2.59 -3.84 -3.77
C PHE A 159 3.38 -5.09 -4.16
N ARG A 160 4.43 -4.87 -4.97
CA ARG A 160 5.37 -5.90 -5.42
C ARG A 160 6.78 -5.34 -5.46
N SER A 161 7.74 -6.20 -5.16
CA SER A 161 9.16 -5.90 -5.29
C SER A 161 9.88 -7.00 -6.07
N TRP A 162 10.87 -6.62 -6.86
CA TRP A 162 11.67 -7.56 -7.66
C TRP A 162 13.08 -7.04 -7.89
N LEU A 163 13.99 -7.98 -8.16
CA LEU A 163 15.37 -7.69 -8.54
C LEU A 163 15.59 -7.93 -10.03
N THR A 164 16.43 -7.07 -10.62
CA THR A 164 17.01 -7.26 -11.95
C THR A 164 18.55 -7.23 -11.89
N PHE A 165 19.21 -7.91 -12.86
CA PHE A 165 20.68 -7.96 -12.99
C PHE A 165 21.15 -7.47 -14.34
#